data_b1f5fc426d3c9e7b04227841fb9340ee
#
_entry.id   b1f5fc426d3c9e7b04227841fb9340ee
#
_cell.length_a   1.000
_cell.length_b   1.000
_cell.length_c   1.000
_cell.angle_alpha   90.00
_cell.angle_beta   90.00
_cell.angle_gamma   90.00
#
_symmetry.space_group_name_H-M   'P 1'
#
loop_
_entity.id
_entity.type
_entity.pdbx_description
1 polymer ?
#
loop_
_entity_poly.entity_id
_entity_poly.type
_entity_poly.pdbx_seq_one_letter_code
_entity_poly.pdbx_strand_id
1 'polypeptide(L)'
;RAAIINELKNDSVENGVVHPVDRVLVPSTSLGSTLLDEHHEDFQIYYEALRRTGLIDSLYRYRDEEYEQKKGKYAPFTQSMRIGNEDYVAKLPDHRYSGFTLLIVPDKDLYGKYPDRFNESMTMDEKIDALYELAAEKYSGADAEAIFGLNQTVPGSDKTYKEMYWNKGSLTHKYNPLNMFLSYHIIDRLFSS
;
A
#
# COMPACT_ATOMS: atom_id res chain seq x y z
N ARG A 1 -8.14 -18.33 3.99
CA ARG A 1 -9.29 -18.39 3.07
C ARG A 1 -10.35 -19.32 3.66
N ALA A 2 -11.64 -18.94 3.58
CA ALA A 2 -12.74 -19.85 3.93
C ALA A 2 -12.96 -20.84 2.79
N ALA A 3 -13.20 -22.09 3.11
CA ALA A 3 -13.51 -23.13 2.15
C ALA A 3 -14.98 -23.55 2.27
N ILE A 4 -15.61 -23.88 1.14
CA ILE A 4 -16.97 -24.43 1.15
C ILE A 4 -16.90 -25.86 1.68
N ILE A 5 -17.76 -26.18 2.63
CA ILE A 5 -17.91 -27.54 3.15
C ILE A 5 -18.60 -28.38 2.07
N ASN A 6 -17.81 -29.16 1.33
CA ASN A 6 -18.28 -29.86 0.12
C ASN A 6 -19.43 -30.84 0.35
N GLU A 7 -19.51 -31.41 1.54
CA GLU A 7 -20.54 -32.37 1.93
C GLU A 7 -21.93 -31.71 2.08
N LEU A 8 -21.93 -30.39 2.35
CA LEU A 8 -23.14 -29.60 2.58
C LEU A 8 -23.37 -28.55 1.48
N LYS A 9 -22.59 -28.59 0.40
CA LYS A 9 -22.73 -27.62 -0.69
C LYS A 9 -24.03 -27.83 -1.48
N ASN A 10 -24.53 -26.73 -2.03
CA ASN A 10 -25.73 -26.72 -2.86
C ASN A 10 -27.02 -27.13 -2.10
N ASP A 11 -27.08 -26.82 -0.80
CA ASP A 11 -28.33 -26.99 -0.07
C ASP A 11 -29.38 -26.02 -0.62
N SER A 12 -30.44 -26.56 -1.20
CA SER A 12 -31.47 -25.80 -1.90
C SER A 12 -32.52 -25.28 -0.92
N VAL A 13 -32.77 -23.98 -0.98
CA VAL A 13 -33.86 -23.32 -0.29
C VAL A 13 -34.83 -22.74 -1.31
N GLU A 14 -36.04 -22.36 -0.88
CA GLU A 14 -37.13 -21.95 -1.75
C GLU A 14 -36.76 -20.87 -2.78
N ASN A 15 -35.83 -19.96 -2.41
CA ASN A 15 -35.43 -18.80 -3.22
C ASN A 15 -33.92 -18.75 -3.50
N GLY A 16 -33.17 -19.83 -3.33
CA GLY A 16 -31.73 -19.84 -3.58
C GLY A 16 -31.02 -21.13 -3.20
N VAL A 17 -29.70 -21.00 -3.05
CA VAL A 17 -28.82 -22.10 -2.65
C VAL A 17 -27.93 -21.60 -1.51
N VAL A 18 -27.76 -22.42 -0.48
CA VAL A 18 -26.86 -22.13 0.67
C VAL A 18 -25.58 -22.94 0.51
N HIS A 19 -24.46 -22.24 0.69
CA HIS A 19 -23.14 -22.86 0.73
C HIS A 19 -22.53 -22.66 2.13
N PRO A 20 -22.59 -23.66 3.01
CA PRO A 20 -21.90 -23.60 4.28
C PRO A 20 -20.38 -23.50 4.08
N VAL A 21 -19.74 -22.69 4.92
CA VAL A 21 -18.29 -22.51 4.91
C VAL A 21 -17.68 -22.91 6.25
N ASP A 22 -16.43 -23.34 6.24
CA ASP A 22 -15.71 -23.88 7.40
C ASP A 22 -15.36 -22.82 8.46
N ARG A 23 -15.48 -21.55 8.12
CA ARG A 23 -15.18 -20.43 9.02
C ARG A 23 -15.92 -19.17 8.62
N VAL A 24 -15.97 -18.21 9.52
CA VAL A 24 -16.55 -16.89 9.23
C VAL A 24 -15.77 -16.22 8.10
N LEU A 25 -16.49 -15.73 7.10
CA LEU A 25 -15.91 -14.87 6.07
C LEU A 25 -15.62 -13.50 6.69
N VAL A 26 -14.38 -13.30 7.07
CA VAL A 26 -13.90 -11.95 7.43
C VAL A 26 -13.46 -11.29 6.13
N PRO A 27 -14.05 -10.17 5.72
CA PRO A 27 -13.53 -9.42 4.59
C PRO A 27 -12.08 -9.06 4.87
N SER A 28 -11.17 -9.38 3.94
CA SER A 28 -9.80 -8.84 3.98
C SER A 28 -9.92 -7.33 3.83
N THR A 29 -9.67 -6.61 4.90
CA THR A 29 -10.06 -5.21 5.00
C THR A 29 -8.99 -4.27 4.50
N SER A 30 -7.73 -4.69 4.49
CA SER A 30 -6.63 -3.85 4.02
C SER A 30 -5.43 -4.67 3.58
N LEU A 31 -4.58 -4.07 2.74
CA LEU A 31 -3.31 -4.67 2.33
C LEU A 31 -2.36 -4.81 3.53
N GLY A 32 -2.38 -3.85 4.47
CA GLY A 32 -1.61 -3.93 5.71
C GLY A 32 -1.95 -5.16 6.54
N SER A 33 -3.25 -5.46 6.73
CA SER A 33 -3.68 -6.66 7.47
C SER A 33 -3.21 -7.95 6.80
N THR A 34 -3.31 -8.03 5.48
CA THR A 34 -2.87 -9.21 4.71
C THR A 34 -1.35 -9.41 4.83
N LEU A 35 -0.57 -8.34 4.73
CA LEU A 35 0.89 -8.41 4.91
C LEU A 35 1.29 -8.87 6.32
N LEU A 36 0.55 -8.40 7.35
CA LEU A 36 0.81 -8.76 8.74
C LEU A 36 0.43 -10.21 9.06
N ASP A 37 -0.76 -10.61 8.63
CA ASP A 37 -1.38 -11.83 9.14
C ASP A 37 -1.01 -13.07 8.32
N GLU A 38 -0.76 -12.92 7.01
CA GLU A 38 -0.64 -14.08 6.12
C GLU A 38 0.76 -14.27 5.51
N HIS A 39 1.56 -13.21 5.31
CA HIS A 39 2.75 -13.30 4.45
C HIS A 39 3.98 -12.52 4.91
N HIS A 40 3.96 -11.89 6.08
CA HIS A 40 5.10 -11.06 6.53
C HIS A 40 6.41 -11.85 6.68
N GLU A 41 6.35 -13.17 6.89
CA GLU A 41 7.53 -14.01 7.05
C GLU A 41 8.41 -14.02 5.80
N ASP A 42 7.81 -13.91 4.63
CA ASP A 42 8.52 -13.88 3.34
C ASP A 42 9.10 -12.48 3.01
N PHE A 43 8.64 -11.43 3.69
CA PHE A 43 8.92 -10.03 3.36
C PHE A 43 9.31 -9.19 4.59
N GLN A 44 10.03 -9.77 5.52
CA GLN A 44 10.33 -9.13 6.80
C GLN A 44 11.05 -7.79 6.65
N ILE A 45 11.99 -7.70 5.70
CA ILE A 45 12.76 -6.48 5.43
C ILE A 45 11.85 -5.36 4.92
N TYR A 46 11.02 -5.66 3.91
CA TYR A 46 10.08 -4.68 3.36
C TYR A 46 9.01 -4.28 4.37
N TYR A 47 8.47 -5.25 5.09
CA TYR A 47 7.49 -5.00 6.13
C TYR A 47 8.04 -4.05 7.20
N GLU A 48 9.23 -4.32 7.73
CA GLU A 48 9.86 -3.48 8.73
C GLU A 48 10.21 -2.10 8.17
N ALA A 49 10.65 -2.02 6.91
CA ALA A 49 10.91 -0.75 6.23
C ALA A 49 9.63 0.09 6.08
N LEU A 50 8.50 -0.52 5.67
CA LEU A 50 7.19 0.15 5.60
C LEU A 50 6.74 0.65 6.98
N ARG A 51 6.99 -0.14 8.04
CA ARG A 51 6.67 0.26 9.42
C ARG A 51 7.51 1.45 9.86
N ARG A 52 8.83 1.44 9.65
CA ARG A 52 9.74 2.52 10.06
C ARG A 52 9.52 3.82 9.29
N THR A 53 9.09 3.71 8.06
CA THR A 53 8.77 4.90 7.23
C THR A 53 7.35 5.43 7.46
N GLY A 54 6.50 4.72 8.22
CA GLY A 54 5.10 5.07 8.45
C GLY A 54 4.18 4.83 7.25
N LEU A 55 4.70 4.33 6.13
CA LEU A 55 3.91 4.05 4.92
C LEU A 55 2.89 2.93 5.13
N ILE A 56 3.17 2.05 6.08
CA ILE A 56 2.27 0.94 6.43
C ILE A 56 0.89 1.44 6.87
N ASP A 57 0.81 2.60 7.54
CA ASP A 57 -0.45 3.17 8.01
C ASP A 57 -1.41 3.48 6.86
N SER A 58 -0.87 3.85 5.70
CA SER A 58 -1.66 4.06 4.49
C SER A 58 -2.22 2.74 3.94
N LEU A 59 -1.48 1.65 4.06
CA LEU A 59 -1.89 0.33 3.58
C LEU A 59 -2.98 -0.32 4.45
N TYR A 60 -3.16 0.15 5.69
CA TYR A 60 -4.29 -0.25 6.55
C TYR A 60 -5.61 0.43 6.18
N ARG A 61 -5.55 1.52 5.41
CA ARG A 61 -6.76 2.21 5.00
C ARG A 61 -7.49 1.39 3.95
N TYR A 62 -8.76 1.13 4.19
CA TYR A 62 -9.65 0.45 3.25
C TYR A 62 -10.85 1.32 2.84
N ARG A 63 -11.07 2.45 3.52
CA ARG A 63 -12.11 3.42 3.21
C ARG A 63 -11.51 4.77 2.88
N ASP A 64 -12.12 5.43 1.90
CA ASP A 64 -11.79 6.80 1.54
C ASP A 64 -12.61 7.77 2.41
N GLU A 65 -12.10 8.04 3.62
CA GLU A 65 -12.76 8.93 4.57
C GLU A 65 -12.88 10.37 4.04
N GLU A 66 -11.94 10.80 3.22
CA GLU A 66 -11.99 12.13 2.60
C GLU A 66 -13.18 12.23 1.62
N TYR A 67 -13.40 11.18 0.84
CA TYR A 67 -14.59 11.10 0.00
C TYR A 67 -15.87 11.13 0.82
N GLU A 68 -15.95 10.36 1.89
CA GLU A 68 -17.14 10.29 2.75
C GLU A 68 -17.46 11.64 3.38
N GLN A 69 -16.44 12.37 3.85
CA GLN A 69 -16.61 13.72 4.39
C GLN A 69 -17.03 14.74 3.34
N LYS A 70 -16.59 14.57 2.10
CA LYS A 70 -16.86 15.50 0.99
C LYS A 70 -18.01 15.06 0.09
N LYS A 71 -18.65 13.93 0.36
CA LYS A 71 -19.69 13.33 -0.48
C LYS A 71 -20.76 14.33 -0.91
N GLY A 72 -21.22 15.21 -0.02
CA GLY A 72 -22.18 16.26 -0.34
C GLY A 72 -21.74 17.24 -1.43
N LYS A 73 -20.42 17.41 -1.61
CA LYS A 73 -19.85 18.26 -2.67
C LYS A 73 -19.88 17.60 -4.05
N TYR A 74 -19.98 16.27 -4.09
CA TYR A 74 -20.07 15.49 -5.33
C TYR A 74 -21.51 15.24 -5.80
N ALA A 75 -22.50 15.59 -4.99
CA ALA A 75 -23.91 15.43 -5.33
C ALA A 75 -24.32 16.02 -6.69
N PRO A 76 -23.75 17.16 -7.15
CA PRO A 76 -24.04 17.70 -8.47
C PRO A 76 -23.62 16.82 -9.65
N PHE A 77 -22.73 15.84 -9.41
CA PHE A 77 -22.22 14.93 -10.45
C PHE A 77 -23.06 13.63 -10.57
N THR A 78 -24.18 13.53 -9.86
CA THR A 78 -25.13 12.44 -10.08
C THR A 78 -25.70 12.55 -11.49
N GLN A 79 -25.51 11.49 -12.28
CA GLN A 79 -26.11 11.40 -13.61
C GLN A 79 -27.50 10.78 -13.49
N SER A 80 -28.49 11.46 -14.05
CA SER A 80 -29.77 10.82 -14.33
C SER A 80 -29.71 10.17 -15.70
N MET A 81 -30.16 8.94 -15.80
CA MET A 81 -30.25 8.19 -17.04
C MET A 81 -31.69 7.71 -17.20
N ARG A 82 -32.27 7.95 -18.38
CA ARG A 82 -33.60 7.47 -18.71
C ARG A 82 -33.50 6.10 -19.41
N ILE A 83 -34.15 5.11 -18.85
CA ILE A 83 -34.25 3.78 -19.45
C ILE A 83 -35.76 3.47 -19.64
N GLY A 84 -36.20 3.47 -20.88
CA GLY A 84 -37.62 3.36 -21.17
C GLY A 84 -38.41 4.57 -20.69
N ASN A 85 -39.42 4.37 -19.87
CA ASN A 85 -40.25 5.42 -19.28
C ASN A 85 -39.85 5.81 -17.85
N GLU A 86 -38.76 5.25 -17.34
CA GLU A 86 -38.30 5.45 -15.96
C GLU A 86 -37.00 6.26 -15.92
N ASP A 87 -36.94 7.20 -14.99
CA ASP A 87 -35.73 7.96 -14.72
C ASP A 87 -34.93 7.30 -13.59
N TYR A 88 -33.74 6.84 -13.93
CA TYR A 88 -32.77 6.30 -12.97
C TYR A 88 -31.78 7.37 -12.60
N VAL A 89 -31.65 7.63 -11.31
CA VAL A 89 -30.61 8.52 -10.77
C VAL A 89 -29.50 7.63 -10.20
N ALA A 90 -28.33 7.70 -10.82
CA ALA A 90 -27.14 7.07 -10.26
C ALA A 90 -26.78 7.78 -8.96
N LYS A 91 -27.00 7.11 -7.82
CA LYS A 91 -26.61 7.64 -6.52
C LYS A 91 -25.12 7.40 -6.33
N LEU A 92 -24.42 8.41 -5.82
CA LEU A 92 -23.06 8.24 -5.36
C LEU A 92 -23.04 7.21 -4.21
N PRO A 93 -22.11 6.26 -4.20
CA PRO A 93 -22.00 5.29 -3.13
C PRO A 93 -21.74 5.98 -1.80
N ASP A 94 -22.28 5.41 -0.72
CA ASP A 94 -22.08 5.96 0.63
C ASP A 94 -20.65 5.83 1.09
N HIS A 95 -19.98 4.79 0.65
CA HIS A 95 -18.58 4.49 0.95
C HIS A 95 -17.82 4.26 -0.34
N ARG A 96 -16.61 4.79 -0.40
CA ARG A 96 -15.64 4.49 -1.44
C ARG A 96 -14.47 3.75 -0.79
N TYR A 97 -14.10 2.64 -1.37
CA TYR A 97 -12.97 1.87 -0.87
C TYR A 97 -11.67 2.38 -1.49
N SER A 98 -10.66 2.58 -0.65
CA SER A 98 -9.27 2.78 -1.08
C SER A 98 -8.66 1.42 -1.37
N GLY A 99 -7.88 1.35 -2.42
CA GLY A 99 -7.17 0.13 -2.78
C GLY A 99 -5.78 0.47 -3.27
N PHE A 100 -4.82 -0.36 -2.85
CA PHE A 100 -3.42 -0.23 -3.23
C PHE A 100 -2.93 -1.50 -3.90
N THR A 101 -1.99 -1.35 -4.82
CA THR A 101 -1.16 -2.46 -5.30
C THR A 101 0.25 -2.24 -4.80
N LEU A 102 0.79 -3.22 -4.08
CA LEU A 102 2.14 -3.19 -3.55
C LEU A 102 3.02 -4.15 -4.35
N LEU A 103 4.11 -3.63 -4.90
CA LEU A 103 5.17 -4.40 -5.54
C LEU A 103 6.25 -4.66 -4.50
N ILE A 104 6.34 -5.90 -4.03
CA ILE A 104 7.25 -6.28 -2.96
C ILE A 104 8.21 -7.37 -3.42
N VAL A 105 9.46 -7.28 -2.97
CA VAL A 105 10.47 -8.28 -3.26
C VAL A 105 10.65 -9.17 -2.02
N PRO A 106 10.54 -10.50 -2.15
CA PRO A 106 10.82 -11.42 -1.06
C PRO A 106 12.25 -11.29 -0.53
N ASP A 107 12.45 -11.50 0.78
CA ASP A 107 13.75 -11.40 1.42
C ASP A 107 14.80 -12.32 0.77
N LYS A 108 14.40 -13.54 0.37
CA LYS A 108 15.27 -14.50 -0.34
C LYS A 108 15.79 -13.94 -1.67
N ASP A 109 15.01 -13.10 -2.35
CA ASP A 109 15.40 -12.52 -3.63
C ASP A 109 16.36 -11.34 -3.42
N LEU A 110 16.22 -10.61 -2.29
CA LEU A 110 17.21 -9.62 -1.87
C LEU A 110 18.55 -10.27 -1.54
N TYR A 111 18.55 -11.38 -0.80
CA TYR A 111 19.77 -12.15 -0.50
C TYR A 111 20.42 -12.70 -1.78
N GLY A 112 19.63 -13.20 -2.72
CA GLY A 112 20.12 -13.72 -4.00
C GLY A 112 20.69 -12.66 -4.93
N LYS A 113 20.06 -11.48 -4.98
CA LYS A 113 20.45 -10.39 -5.89
C LYS A 113 21.57 -9.51 -5.34
N TYR A 114 21.62 -9.33 -4.03
CA TYR A 114 22.59 -8.46 -3.35
C TYR A 114 23.28 -9.19 -2.19
N PRO A 115 23.97 -10.33 -2.43
CA PRO A 115 24.55 -11.15 -1.37
C PRO A 115 25.63 -10.43 -0.53
N ASP A 116 26.27 -9.42 -1.12
CA ASP A 116 27.28 -8.60 -0.42
C ASP A 116 26.65 -7.58 0.55
N ARG A 117 25.34 -7.35 0.45
CA ARG A 117 24.62 -6.36 1.25
C ARG A 117 23.59 -6.97 2.19
N PHE A 118 23.04 -8.12 1.83
CA PHE A 118 21.99 -8.80 2.60
C PHE A 118 22.34 -10.27 2.80
N ASN A 119 22.23 -10.72 4.02
CA ASN A 119 22.30 -12.15 4.34
C ASN A 119 21.44 -12.47 5.56
N GLU A 120 21.17 -13.74 5.78
CA GLU A 120 20.29 -14.21 6.86
C GLU A 120 20.84 -13.92 8.28
N SER A 121 22.16 -13.84 8.45
CA SER A 121 22.81 -13.62 9.74
C SER A 121 22.78 -12.17 10.22
N MET A 122 22.43 -11.22 9.34
CA MET A 122 22.31 -9.81 9.70
C MET A 122 21.10 -9.59 10.60
N THR A 123 21.26 -8.67 11.55
CA THR A 123 20.12 -8.14 12.33
C THR A 123 19.16 -7.36 11.43
N MET A 124 17.93 -7.19 11.88
CA MET A 124 16.95 -6.40 11.12
C MET A 124 17.40 -4.95 10.92
N ASP A 125 18.07 -4.36 11.91
CA ASP A 125 18.61 -3.00 11.80
C ASP A 125 19.66 -2.89 10.70
N GLU A 126 20.58 -3.83 10.62
CA GLU A 126 21.58 -3.89 9.55
C GLU A 126 20.93 -4.08 8.16
N LYS A 127 19.88 -4.90 8.07
CA LYS A 127 19.13 -5.10 6.83
C LYS A 127 18.41 -3.83 6.39
N ILE A 128 17.81 -3.09 7.32
CA ILE A 128 17.17 -1.80 7.01
C ILE A 128 18.20 -0.74 6.62
N ASP A 129 19.35 -0.73 7.27
CA ASP A 129 20.47 0.15 6.90
C ASP A 129 20.96 -0.15 5.49
N ALA A 130 21.13 -1.41 5.14
CA ALA A 130 21.52 -1.83 3.78
C ALA A 130 20.47 -1.44 2.73
N LEU A 131 19.18 -1.57 3.07
CA LEU A 131 18.09 -1.15 2.18
C LEU A 131 18.06 0.37 2.01
N TYR A 132 18.32 1.13 3.08
CA TYR A 132 18.45 2.59 3.04
C TYR A 132 19.60 3.01 2.09
N GLU A 133 20.77 2.39 2.22
CA GLU A 133 21.94 2.69 1.38
C GLU A 133 21.65 2.35 -0.09
N LEU A 134 21.02 1.22 -0.37
CA LEU A 134 20.60 0.84 -1.72
C LEU A 134 19.63 1.87 -2.30
N ALA A 135 18.68 2.34 -1.51
CA ALA A 135 17.74 3.39 -1.92
C ALA A 135 18.46 4.72 -2.18
N ALA A 136 19.38 5.13 -1.29
CA ALA A 136 20.16 6.35 -1.44
C ALA A 136 20.99 6.34 -2.71
N GLU A 137 21.63 5.22 -3.05
CA GLU A 137 22.36 5.07 -4.32
C GLU A 137 21.48 5.26 -5.54
N LYS A 138 20.24 4.72 -5.51
CA LYS A 138 19.30 4.84 -6.62
C LYS A 138 18.88 6.28 -6.92
N TYR A 139 18.83 7.13 -5.90
CA TYR A 139 18.41 8.53 -6.02
C TYR A 139 19.56 9.53 -5.97
N SER A 140 20.82 9.08 -5.91
CA SER A 140 22.00 9.96 -5.83
C SER A 140 22.47 10.53 -7.16
N GLY A 141 21.89 10.13 -8.29
CA GLY A 141 22.21 10.66 -9.60
C GLY A 141 21.65 12.07 -9.82
N ALA A 142 22.37 12.90 -10.55
CA ALA A 142 21.97 14.30 -10.82
C ALA A 142 20.56 14.41 -11.44
N ASP A 143 20.21 13.49 -12.33
CA ASP A 143 18.87 13.46 -12.96
C ASP A 143 17.77 13.14 -11.93
N ALA A 144 18.01 12.17 -11.05
CA ALA A 144 17.08 11.84 -9.99
C ALA A 144 16.93 12.99 -8.99
N GLU A 145 18.03 13.62 -8.59
CA GLU A 145 18.01 14.79 -7.71
C GLU A 145 17.21 15.95 -8.32
N ALA A 146 17.34 16.17 -9.62
CA ALA A 146 16.58 17.21 -10.33
C ALA A 146 15.08 16.86 -10.44
N ILE A 147 14.75 15.61 -10.82
CA ILE A 147 13.37 15.16 -10.98
C ILE A 147 12.60 15.26 -9.65
N PHE A 148 13.21 14.85 -8.55
CA PHE A 148 12.58 14.88 -7.22
C PHE A 148 12.78 16.21 -6.47
N GLY A 149 13.48 17.16 -7.05
CA GLY A 149 13.73 18.48 -6.45
C GLY A 149 14.59 18.43 -5.18
N LEU A 150 15.45 17.43 -5.04
CA LEU A 150 16.25 17.19 -3.83
C LEU A 150 17.26 18.30 -3.55
N ASN A 151 17.70 19.00 -4.59
CA ASN A 151 18.64 20.13 -4.51
C ASN A 151 17.95 21.49 -4.24
N GLN A 152 16.62 21.51 -4.13
CA GLN A 152 15.90 22.73 -3.77
C GLN A 152 16.06 23.00 -2.27
N THR A 153 16.17 24.29 -1.94
CA THR A 153 16.27 24.72 -0.55
C THR A 153 14.94 24.57 0.16
N VAL A 154 14.97 24.04 1.37
CA VAL A 154 13.79 23.90 2.22
C VAL A 154 13.32 25.29 2.66
N PRO A 155 12.04 25.64 2.50
CA PRO A 155 11.51 26.92 2.95
C PRO A 155 11.82 27.20 4.43
N GLY A 156 12.46 28.34 4.69
CA GLY A 156 12.86 28.73 6.04
C GLY A 156 14.16 28.10 6.54
N SER A 157 14.93 27.45 5.67
CA SER A 157 16.25 26.85 5.97
C SER A 157 17.27 27.25 4.91
N ASP A 158 18.55 27.10 5.24
CA ASP A 158 19.69 27.22 4.33
C ASP A 158 20.09 25.86 3.70
N LYS A 159 19.42 24.78 4.09
CA LYS A 159 19.69 23.40 3.64
C LYS A 159 18.76 22.98 2.51
N THR A 160 19.28 22.14 1.64
CA THR A 160 18.48 21.45 0.62
C THR A 160 17.66 20.31 1.24
N TYR A 161 16.64 19.82 0.49
CA TYR A 161 15.86 18.66 0.92
C TYR A 161 16.76 17.45 1.14
N LYS A 162 17.76 17.24 0.30
CA LYS A 162 18.74 16.16 0.46
C LYS A 162 19.53 16.32 1.76
N GLU A 163 20.13 17.48 2.02
CA GLU A 163 20.92 17.72 3.23
C GLU A 163 20.11 17.60 4.53
N MET A 164 18.82 17.93 4.47
CA MET A 164 17.96 17.89 5.66
C MET A 164 17.41 16.51 5.95
N TYR A 165 17.01 15.75 4.93
CA TYR A 165 16.21 14.53 5.12
C TYR A 165 16.91 13.24 4.73
N TRP A 166 18.12 13.27 4.16
CA TRP A 166 18.89 12.08 3.85
C TRP A 166 19.69 11.59 5.06
N ASN A 167 18.96 11.19 6.07
CA ASN A 167 19.51 10.62 7.28
C ASN A 167 18.53 9.61 7.92
N LYS A 168 19.06 8.73 8.76
CA LYS A 168 18.28 7.67 9.40
C LYS A 168 17.29 8.18 10.48
N GLY A 169 17.39 9.42 10.91
CA GLY A 169 16.44 10.07 11.80
C GLY A 169 15.17 10.60 11.11
N SER A 170 15.16 10.64 9.78
CA SER A 170 14.09 11.25 8.98
C SER A 170 13.37 10.24 8.08
N LEU A 171 13.31 8.96 8.47
CA LEU A 171 12.76 7.88 7.64
C LEU A 171 11.30 8.10 7.21
N THR A 172 10.52 8.80 8.03
CA THR A 172 9.11 9.09 7.74
C THR A 172 8.92 10.24 6.75
N HIS A 173 9.97 11.00 6.45
CA HIS A 173 9.84 12.15 5.56
C HIS A 173 9.84 11.73 4.09
N LYS A 174 8.94 12.31 3.30
CA LYS A 174 8.74 11.96 1.88
C LYS A 174 9.98 12.12 0.98
N TYR A 175 10.95 12.95 1.37
CA TYR A 175 12.23 13.12 0.68
C TYR A 175 13.36 12.26 1.24
N ASN A 176 13.08 11.41 2.22
CA ASN A 176 14.04 10.40 2.66
C ASN A 176 14.18 9.30 1.59
N PRO A 177 15.40 8.86 1.25
CA PRO A 177 15.60 7.91 0.16
C PRO A 177 14.85 6.58 0.38
N LEU A 178 14.79 6.06 1.60
CA LEU A 178 14.06 4.84 1.90
C LEU A 178 12.55 5.05 1.72
N ASN A 179 12.00 6.17 2.18
CA ASN A 179 10.60 6.50 1.99
C ASN A 179 10.23 6.65 0.50
N MET A 180 11.08 7.37 -0.26
CA MET A 180 10.91 7.52 -1.72
C MET A 180 10.92 6.16 -2.42
N PHE A 181 11.87 5.29 -2.07
CA PHE A 181 12.02 3.96 -2.65
C PHE A 181 10.76 3.11 -2.39
N LEU A 182 10.30 3.04 -1.16
CA LEU A 182 9.10 2.26 -0.81
C LEU A 182 7.83 2.86 -1.41
N SER A 183 7.69 4.18 -1.41
CA SER A 183 6.54 4.87 -2.03
C SER A 183 6.43 4.56 -3.53
N TYR A 184 7.54 4.41 -4.23
CA TYR A 184 7.56 4.03 -5.65
C TYR A 184 7.00 2.62 -5.89
N HIS A 185 7.04 1.76 -4.87
CA HIS A 185 6.49 0.39 -4.94
C HIS A 185 5.01 0.31 -4.54
N ILE A 186 4.41 1.44 -4.11
CA ILE A 186 3.00 1.52 -3.73
C ILE A 186 2.24 2.23 -4.86
N ILE A 187 1.31 1.55 -5.48
CA ILE A 187 0.45 2.12 -6.51
C ILE A 187 -0.93 2.32 -5.91
N ASP A 188 -1.40 3.58 -5.89
CA ASP A 188 -2.72 3.97 -5.37
C ASP A 188 -3.84 3.58 -6.36
N ARG A 189 -3.89 2.28 -6.68
CA ARG A 189 -4.93 1.66 -7.52
C ARG A 189 -4.95 0.16 -7.28
N LEU A 190 -6.13 -0.42 -7.38
CA LEU A 190 -6.28 -1.87 -7.52
C LEU A 190 -6.12 -2.26 -8.99
N PHE A 191 -5.15 -3.11 -9.27
CA PHE A 191 -5.09 -3.82 -10.54
C PHE A 191 -5.74 -5.19 -10.34
N SER A 192 -6.83 -5.44 -11.06
CA SER A 192 -7.37 -6.80 -11.17
C SER A 192 -6.49 -7.60 -12.12
N SER A 193 -6.02 -8.75 -11.66
CA SER A 193 -5.40 -9.78 -12.51
C SER A 193 -6.46 -10.44 -13.40
#